data_0231b4c57021b665506a453059feef31
#
_entry.id   0231b4c57021b665506a453059feef31
#
_cell.length_a   1.000
_cell.length_b   1.000
_cell.length_c   1.000
_cell.angle_alpha   90.00
_cell.angle_beta   90.00
_cell.angle_gamma   90.00
#
_symmetry.space_group_name_H-M   'P 1'
#
loop_
_entity.id
_entity.type
_entity.pdbx_description
1 polymer ?
#
loop_
_entity_poly.entity_id
_entity_poly.type
_entity_poly.pdbx_seq_one_letter_code
_entity_poly.pdbx_strand_id
1 'polypeptide(L)'
;AAVARLCGAEVAILGLESDRGRLEIARKYGVEPIINSASDWAKKRDGLGADLVVDAAGVSATLKIAMDLVRPNGQITKVGWGPQPMNFSIDPIVQKNVRLQGSFSHNWPIWEKVIGLLASGALDVNPIIGGVWPITEWHEAFEKMHTGQVVKSILKPV
;
A
#
# COMPACT_ATOMS: atom_id res chain seq x y z
N ALA A 1 -3.30 2.90 2.16
CA ALA A 1 -4.14 3.75 1.29
C ALA A 1 -5.24 4.43 2.10
N ALA A 2 -6.13 3.70 2.80
CA ALA A 2 -7.25 4.29 3.57
C ALA A 2 -6.80 5.37 4.58
N VAL A 3 -5.78 5.09 5.39
CA VAL A 3 -5.24 6.07 6.36
C VAL A 3 -4.72 7.34 5.67
N ALA A 4 -4.06 7.23 4.51
CA ALA A 4 -3.62 8.40 3.74
C ALA A 4 -4.81 9.26 3.28
N ARG A 5 -5.92 8.62 2.88
CA ARG A 5 -7.18 9.33 2.57
C ARG A 5 -7.76 10.06 3.79
N LEU A 6 -7.74 9.41 4.96
CA LEU A 6 -8.18 10.06 6.22
C LEU A 6 -7.32 11.29 6.58
N CYS A 7 -6.05 11.27 6.18
CA CYS A 7 -5.16 12.44 6.32
C CYS A 7 -5.38 13.51 5.24
N GLY A 8 -6.38 13.38 4.38
CA GLY A 8 -6.71 14.36 3.34
C GLY A 8 -5.92 14.23 2.04
N ALA A 9 -5.09 13.20 1.89
CA ALA A 9 -4.33 13.01 0.65
C ALA A 9 -5.22 12.55 -0.51
N GLU A 10 -4.91 12.96 -1.73
CA GLU A 10 -5.36 12.29 -2.94
C GLU A 10 -4.51 11.04 -3.14
N VAL A 11 -5.13 9.87 -3.26
CA VAL A 11 -4.41 8.59 -3.22
C VAL A 11 -4.80 7.71 -4.40
N ALA A 12 -3.81 7.13 -5.04
CA ALA A 12 -3.97 5.99 -5.94
C ALA A 12 -3.23 4.77 -5.40
N ILE A 13 -3.69 3.59 -5.80
CA ILE A 13 -3.01 2.32 -5.54
C ILE A 13 -2.68 1.64 -6.85
N LEU A 14 -1.40 1.37 -7.06
CA LEU A 14 -0.89 0.71 -8.25
C LEU A 14 -0.72 -0.79 -8.00
N GLY A 15 -1.20 -1.61 -8.91
CA GLY A 15 -1.00 -3.05 -8.91
C GLY A 15 -0.97 -3.63 -10.32
N LEU A 16 -0.95 -4.95 -10.38
CA LEU A 16 -0.95 -5.72 -11.62
C LEU A 16 -2.39 -6.09 -12.02
N GLU A 17 -2.56 -6.57 -13.24
CA GLU A 17 -3.86 -7.06 -13.73
C GLU A 17 -4.41 -8.19 -12.84
N SER A 18 -3.53 -9.05 -12.32
CA SER A 18 -3.90 -10.11 -11.36
C SER A 18 -4.49 -9.58 -10.04
N ASP A 19 -4.23 -8.33 -9.70
CA ASP A 19 -4.71 -7.69 -8.47
C ASP A 19 -6.06 -6.96 -8.65
N ARG A 20 -6.63 -6.94 -9.86
CA ARG A 20 -7.81 -6.15 -10.21
C ARG A 20 -8.93 -6.24 -9.17
N GLY A 21 -9.31 -7.44 -8.76
CA GLY A 21 -10.38 -7.65 -7.79
C GLY A 21 -10.08 -7.01 -6.42
N ARG A 22 -8.83 -7.09 -5.99
CA ARG A 22 -8.37 -6.48 -4.73
C ARG A 22 -8.25 -4.97 -4.84
N LEU A 23 -7.83 -4.46 -5.99
CA LEU A 23 -7.69 -3.03 -6.26
C LEU A 23 -9.05 -2.32 -6.29
N GLU A 24 -10.11 -2.98 -6.79
CA GLU A 24 -11.46 -2.40 -6.79
C GLU A 24 -11.99 -2.11 -5.37
N ILE A 25 -11.51 -2.85 -4.36
CA ILE A 25 -11.85 -2.56 -2.96
C ILE A 25 -11.33 -1.17 -2.53
N ALA A 26 -10.24 -0.69 -3.12
CA ALA A 26 -9.69 0.62 -2.83
C ALA A 26 -10.67 1.77 -3.13
N ARG A 27 -11.56 1.61 -4.10
CA ARG A 27 -12.60 2.59 -4.43
C ARG A 27 -13.53 2.88 -3.24
N LYS A 28 -13.79 1.88 -2.39
CA LYS A 28 -14.60 2.04 -1.17
C LYS A 28 -13.98 3.02 -0.17
N TYR A 29 -12.68 3.26 -0.29
CA TYR A 29 -11.94 4.23 0.52
C TYR A 29 -11.68 5.55 -0.21
N GLY A 30 -12.26 5.77 -1.39
CA GLY A 30 -11.97 6.94 -2.22
C GLY A 30 -10.54 6.94 -2.78
N VAL A 31 -9.95 5.76 -2.93
CA VAL A 31 -8.62 5.55 -3.53
C VAL A 31 -8.78 5.11 -4.97
N GLU A 32 -8.02 5.69 -5.89
CA GLU A 32 -8.06 5.35 -7.30
C GLU A 32 -7.21 4.11 -7.59
N PRO A 33 -7.81 2.98 -8.05
CA PRO A 33 -7.04 1.82 -8.47
C PRO A 33 -6.47 2.04 -9.86
N ILE A 34 -5.19 1.72 -10.02
CA ILE A 34 -4.45 1.84 -11.28
C ILE A 34 -3.79 0.51 -11.59
N ILE A 35 -3.83 0.10 -12.85
CA ILE A 35 -3.21 -1.13 -13.34
C ILE A 35 -1.98 -0.79 -14.19
N ASN A 36 -0.88 -1.43 -13.90
CA ASN A 36 0.39 -1.43 -14.63
C ASN A 36 1.19 -0.12 -14.61
N SER A 37 0.58 1.05 -14.76
CA SER A 37 1.33 2.32 -14.78
C SER A 37 0.54 3.45 -14.14
N ALA A 38 1.18 4.18 -13.23
CA ALA A 38 0.63 5.36 -12.56
C ALA A 38 1.29 6.67 -13.02
N SER A 39 2.04 6.66 -14.13
CA SER A 39 2.79 7.84 -14.59
C SER A 39 1.89 9.04 -14.87
N ASP A 40 0.81 8.83 -15.61
CA ASP A 40 -0.11 9.91 -15.98
C ASP A 40 -0.85 10.45 -14.77
N TRP A 41 -1.26 9.55 -13.86
CA TRP A 41 -1.88 9.95 -12.60
C TRP A 41 -0.92 10.78 -11.74
N ALA A 42 0.31 10.35 -11.58
CA ALA A 42 1.30 11.05 -10.76
C ALA A 42 1.62 12.45 -11.29
N LYS A 43 1.56 12.65 -12.62
CA LYS A 43 1.87 13.89 -13.29
C LYS A 43 0.66 14.81 -13.54
N LYS A 44 -0.55 14.39 -13.23
CA LYS A 44 -1.78 15.08 -13.63
C LYS A 44 -1.94 16.50 -13.08
N ARG A 45 -1.27 16.84 -11.96
CA ARG A 45 -1.39 18.18 -11.34
C ARG A 45 -0.44 19.20 -11.96
N ASP A 46 0.84 18.95 -11.82
CA ASP A 46 1.90 19.91 -12.18
C ASP A 46 3.01 19.29 -13.05
N GLY A 47 2.84 18.05 -13.46
CA GLY A 47 3.82 17.31 -14.26
C GLY A 47 5.03 16.77 -13.50
N LEU A 48 5.15 17.06 -12.21
CA LEU A 48 6.36 16.76 -11.43
C LEU A 48 6.37 15.35 -10.81
N GLY A 49 5.21 14.79 -10.48
CA GLY A 49 5.08 13.48 -9.84
C GLY A 49 4.36 13.53 -8.50
N ALA A 50 4.34 12.40 -7.80
CA ALA A 50 3.68 12.26 -6.51
C ALA A 50 4.55 12.81 -5.36
N ASP A 51 3.92 13.48 -4.39
CA ASP A 51 4.61 14.00 -3.19
C ASP A 51 5.16 12.87 -2.31
N LEU A 52 4.41 11.77 -2.23
CA LEU A 52 4.75 10.59 -1.45
C LEU A 52 4.43 9.32 -2.25
N VAL A 53 5.38 8.41 -2.32
CA VAL A 53 5.17 7.05 -2.84
C VAL A 53 5.44 6.05 -1.72
N VAL A 54 4.49 5.14 -1.48
CA VAL A 54 4.66 4.04 -0.52
C VAL A 54 4.90 2.74 -1.28
N ASP A 55 6.12 2.20 -1.19
CA ASP A 55 6.44 0.88 -1.72
C ASP A 55 6.13 -0.19 -0.68
N ALA A 56 5.03 -0.91 -0.89
CA ALA A 56 4.55 -1.97 -0.02
C ALA A 56 4.73 -3.38 -0.61
N ALA A 57 5.27 -3.51 -1.83
CA ALA A 57 5.44 -4.79 -2.50
C ALA A 57 6.78 -5.48 -2.16
N GLY A 58 7.84 -4.69 -1.94
CA GLY A 58 9.14 -5.22 -1.49
C GLY A 58 10.02 -5.83 -2.57
N VAL A 59 9.68 -5.66 -3.86
CA VAL A 59 10.51 -6.11 -4.98
C VAL A 59 11.26 -4.94 -5.61
N SER A 60 12.41 -5.23 -6.25
CA SER A 60 13.24 -4.19 -6.88
C SER A 60 12.48 -3.34 -7.89
N ALA A 61 11.63 -3.97 -8.69
CA ALA A 61 10.85 -3.28 -9.72
C ALA A 61 9.93 -2.19 -9.15
N THR A 62 9.30 -2.42 -8.00
CA THR A 62 8.40 -1.42 -7.39
C THR A 62 9.16 -0.24 -6.81
N LEU A 63 10.35 -0.45 -6.27
CA LEU A 63 11.20 0.67 -5.83
C LEU A 63 11.68 1.51 -7.02
N LYS A 64 12.02 0.87 -8.15
CA LYS A 64 12.34 1.59 -9.39
C LYS A 64 11.14 2.44 -9.84
N ILE A 65 9.95 1.86 -9.90
CA ILE A 65 8.73 2.59 -10.24
C ILE A 65 8.51 3.76 -9.26
N ALA A 66 8.74 3.56 -7.97
CA ALA A 66 8.61 4.62 -6.98
C ALA A 66 9.55 5.81 -7.25
N MET A 67 10.79 5.53 -7.68
CA MET A 67 11.74 6.58 -8.07
C MET A 67 11.31 7.33 -9.34
N ASP A 68 10.66 6.64 -10.26
CA ASP A 68 10.15 7.26 -11.48
C ASP A 68 8.93 8.16 -11.18
N LEU A 69 8.06 7.75 -10.25
CA LEU A 69 6.81 8.43 -9.91
C LEU A 69 6.96 9.59 -8.92
N VAL A 70 7.96 9.54 -8.03
CA VAL A 70 8.14 10.57 -7.01
C VAL A 70 8.62 11.88 -7.64
N ARG A 71 8.06 13.00 -7.17
CA ARG A 71 8.49 14.36 -7.59
C ARG A 71 9.84 14.74 -6.98
N PRO A 72 10.52 15.78 -7.52
CA PRO A 72 11.64 16.41 -6.84
C PRO A 72 11.26 16.88 -5.42
N ASN A 73 12.15 16.68 -4.46
CA ASN A 73 11.95 16.91 -3.02
C ASN A 73 10.81 16.08 -2.39
N GLY A 74 10.32 15.06 -3.09
CA GLY A 74 9.30 14.14 -2.58
C GLY A 74 9.87 13.07 -1.65
N GLN A 75 9.01 12.16 -1.21
CA GLN A 75 9.41 11.07 -0.32
C GLN A 75 8.98 9.71 -0.89
N ILE A 76 9.86 8.73 -0.73
CA ILE A 76 9.53 7.32 -0.89
C ILE A 76 9.59 6.67 0.50
N THR A 77 8.48 6.05 0.92
CA THR A 77 8.45 5.23 2.14
C THR A 77 8.45 3.76 1.75
N LYS A 78 9.55 3.06 2.04
CA LYS A 78 9.70 1.64 1.77
C LYS A 78 9.24 0.83 2.98
N VAL A 79 8.11 0.16 2.83
CA VAL A 79 7.48 -0.73 3.83
C VAL A 79 7.69 -2.19 3.46
N GLY A 80 7.49 -2.52 2.17
CA GLY A 80 7.75 -3.85 1.65
C GLY A 80 9.25 -4.16 1.60
N TRP A 81 9.63 -5.40 1.92
CA TRP A 81 11.01 -5.85 1.86
C TRP A 81 11.10 -7.28 1.32
N GLY A 82 12.23 -7.61 0.72
CA GLY A 82 12.51 -8.90 0.15
C GLY A 82 14.02 -9.04 -0.16
N PRO A 83 14.52 -10.27 -0.36
CA PRO A 83 15.94 -10.56 -0.51
C PRO A 83 16.49 -10.19 -1.89
N GLN A 84 15.67 -9.70 -2.80
CA GLN A 84 16.10 -9.44 -4.17
C GLN A 84 17.06 -8.25 -4.25
N PRO A 85 18.21 -8.36 -4.93
CA PRO A 85 19.12 -7.24 -5.15
C PRO A 85 18.45 -6.17 -6.02
N MET A 86 18.84 -4.92 -5.83
CA MET A 86 18.46 -3.82 -6.71
C MET A 86 19.33 -3.86 -7.97
N ASN A 87 18.72 -4.07 -9.13
CA ASN A 87 19.40 -4.11 -10.42
C ASN A 87 19.18 -2.80 -11.20
N PHE A 88 19.27 -1.65 -10.53
CA PHE A 88 19.14 -0.32 -11.11
C PHE A 88 19.89 0.72 -10.27
N SER A 89 20.22 1.87 -10.89
CA SER A 89 20.85 2.98 -10.18
C SER A 89 19.88 3.67 -9.22
N ILE A 90 20.39 4.06 -8.06
CA ILE A 90 19.68 4.91 -7.09
C ILE A 90 19.98 6.40 -7.28
N ASP A 91 20.71 6.78 -8.33
CA ASP A 91 21.05 8.19 -8.64
C ASP A 91 19.83 9.12 -8.71
N PRO A 92 18.62 8.67 -9.10
CA PRO A 92 17.44 9.51 -9.02
C PRO A 92 17.15 10.09 -7.62
N ILE A 93 17.61 9.43 -6.55
CA ILE A 93 17.50 9.98 -5.18
C ILE A 93 18.29 11.29 -5.07
N VAL A 94 19.50 11.34 -5.63
CA VAL A 94 20.34 12.55 -5.64
C VAL A 94 19.77 13.56 -6.63
N GLN A 95 19.49 13.13 -7.85
CA GLN A 95 19.02 14.01 -8.94
C GLN A 95 17.74 14.76 -8.61
N LYS A 96 16.81 14.09 -7.88
CA LYS A 96 15.52 14.66 -7.49
C LYS A 96 15.49 15.14 -6.03
N ASN A 97 16.61 15.03 -5.28
CA ASN A 97 16.66 15.33 -3.83
C ASN A 97 15.55 14.60 -3.05
N VAL A 98 15.37 13.30 -3.32
CA VAL A 98 14.29 12.48 -2.74
C VAL A 98 14.67 12.00 -1.34
N ARG A 99 13.72 12.02 -0.42
CA ARG A 99 13.86 11.31 0.85
C ARG A 99 13.45 9.84 0.69
N LEU A 100 14.38 8.92 0.91
CA LEU A 100 14.08 7.49 0.99
C LEU A 100 14.01 7.07 2.47
N GLN A 101 12.82 6.71 2.94
CA GLN A 101 12.54 6.36 4.33
C GLN A 101 12.13 4.89 4.44
N GLY A 102 12.88 4.09 5.18
CA GLY A 102 12.45 2.76 5.61
C GLY A 102 11.40 2.84 6.72
N SER A 103 10.45 1.92 6.71
CA SER A 103 9.46 1.77 7.77
C SER A 103 9.29 0.30 8.08
N PHE A 104 9.68 -0.09 9.30
CA PHE A 104 9.62 -1.46 9.75
C PHE A 104 8.73 -1.60 10.97
N SER A 105 7.77 -2.54 10.88
CA SER A 105 6.92 -2.93 12.01
C SER A 105 6.08 -1.79 12.62
N HIS A 106 5.66 -1.96 13.84
CA HIS A 106 4.80 -1.06 14.59
C HIS A 106 5.16 -1.13 16.09
N ASN A 107 4.69 -0.15 16.83
CA ASN A 107 4.88 -0.07 18.27
C ASN A 107 3.56 0.26 18.98
N TRP A 108 3.57 0.30 20.30
CA TRP A 108 2.38 0.56 21.09
C TRP A 108 1.61 1.84 20.71
N PRO A 109 2.25 3.01 20.55
CA PRO A 109 1.53 4.22 20.13
C PRO A 109 0.82 4.11 18.79
N ILE A 110 1.35 3.30 17.85
CA ILE A 110 0.70 3.05 16.57
C ILE A 110 -0.54 2.16 16.75
N TRP A 111 -0.46 1.15 17.61
CA TRP A 111 -1.62 0.33 17.96
C TRP A 111 -2.75 1.17 18.56
N GLU A 112 -2.45 2.04 19.52
CA GLU A 112 -3.45 2.94 20.14
C GLU A 112 -4.13 3.83 19.10
N LYS A 113 -3.35 4.42 18.18
CA LYS A 113 -3.90 5.23 17.08
C LYS A 113 -4.84 4.43 16.18
N VAL A 114 -4.43 3.22 15.77
CA VAL A 114 -5.27 2.38 14.91
C VAL A 114 -6.56 1.97 15.63
N ILE A 115 -6.47 1.55 16.90
CA ILE A 115 -7.65 1.21 17.71
C ILE A 115 -8.58 2.42 17.85
N GLY A 116 -8.02 3.62 18.08
CA GLY A 116 -8.81 4.86 18.14
C GLY A 116 -9.54 5.17 16.83
N LEU A 117 -8.89 4.97 15.68
CA LEU A 117 -9.52 5.14 14.36
C LEU A 117 -10.66 4.13 14.13
N LEU A 118 -10.49 2.88 14.57
CA LEU A 118 -11.52 1.85 14.48
C LEU A 118 -12.68 2.14 15.42
N ALA A 119 -12.40 2.46 16.68
CA ALA A 119 -13.43 2.71 17.71
C ALA A 119 -14.28 3.95 17.39
N SER A 120 -13.69 4.97 16.79
CA SER A 120 -14.41 6.18 16.36
C SER A 120 -15.20 5.99 15.06
N GLY A 121 -15.05 4.86 14.37
CA GLY A 121 -15.62 4.63 13.04
C GLY A 121 -14.95 5.43 11.91
N ALA A 122 -13.87 6.18 12.19
CA ALA A 122 -13.15 6.93 11.17
C ALA A 122 -12.48 6.00 10.13
N LEU A 123 -12.04 4.83 10.57
CA LEU A 123 -11.49 3.80 9.69
C LEU A 123 -12.42 2.58 9.66
N ASP A 124 -13.18 2.41 8.58
CA ASP A 124 -13.95 1.20 8.33
C ASP A 124 -13.05 0.14 7.66
N VAL A 125 -12.87 -1.01 8.31
CA VAL A 125 -12.08 -2.13 7.78
C VAL A 125 -12.95 -3.22 7.15
N ASN A 126 -14.27 -3.15 7.24
CA ASN A 126 -15.17 -4.15 6.68
C ASN A 126 -14.91 -4.43 5.18
N PRO A 127 -14.62 -3.43 4.34
CA PRO A 127 -14.36 -3.68 2.92
C PRO A 127 -13.19 -4.60 2.62
N ILE A 128 -12.20 -4.72 3.52
CA ILE A 128 -11.03 -5.59 3.32
C ILE A 128 -11.18 -6.96 3.95
N ILE A 129 -12.22 -7.18 4.76
CA ILE A 129 -12.49 -8.47 5.38
C ILE A 129 -13.15 -9.39 4.35
N GLY A 130 -12.41 -10.41 3.92
CA GLY A 130 -12.89 -11.39 2.94
C GLY A 130 -13.73 -12.51 3.55
N GLY A 131 -13.61 -12.74 4.86
CA GLY A 131 -14.38 -13.73 5.58
C GLY A 131 -13.89 -13.92 7.01
N VAL A 132 -14.67 -14.65 7.78
CA VAL A 132 -14.37 -15.04 9.17
C VAL A 132 -14.43 -16.57 9.23
N TRP A 133 -13.36 -17.20 9.68
CA TRP A 133 -13.21 -18.66 9.76
C TRP A 133 -12.98 -19.09 11.21
N PRO A 134 -13.45 -20.27 11.60
CA PRO A 134 -12.98 -20.90 12.82
C PRO A 134 -11.45 -21.04 12.79
N ILE A 135 -10.79 -20.94 13.94
CA ILE A 135 -9.32 -21.11 13.99
C ILE A 135 -8.86 -22.46 13.46
N THR A 136 -9.70 -23.48 13.56
CA THR A 136 -9.46 -24.83 13.02
C THR A 136 -9.34 -24.86 11.48
N GLU A 137 -9.88 -23.87 10.80
CA GLU A 137 -9.84 -23.70 9.34
C GLU A 137 -8.78 -22.68 8.90
N TRP A 138 -7.79 -22.42 9.74
CA TRP A 138 -6.75 -21.43 9.49
C TRP A 138 -6.05 -21.61 8.14
N HIS A 139 -5.81 -22.86 7.74
CA HIS A 139 -5.11 -23.17 6.49
C HIS A 139 -5.90 -22.64 5.27
N GLU A 140 -7.19 -22.92 5.18
CA GLU A 140 -8.05 -22.42 4.12
C GLU A 140 -8.08 -20.88 4.09
N ALA A 141 -8.21 -20.27 5.27
CA ALA A 141 -8.23 -18.82 5.41
C ALA A 141 -6.93 -18.16 4.89
N PHE A 142 -5.78 -18.77 5.18
CA PHE A 142 -4.47 -18.29 4.69
C PHE A 142 -4.30 -18.52 3.19
N GLU A 143 -4.71 -19.69 2.66
CA GLU A 143 -4.64 -19.98 1.22
C GLU A 143 -5.48 -18.98 0.40
N LYS A 144 -6.66 -18.59 0.87
CA LYS A 144 -7.47 -17.56 0.21
C LYS A 144 -6.78 -16.19 0.18
N MET A 145 -6.04 -15.82 1.24
CA MET A 145 -5.21 -14.60 1.20
C MET A 145 -4.01 -14.77 0.28
N HIS A 146 -3.33 -15.91 0.34
CA HIS A 146 -2.13 -16.18 -0.45
C HIS A 146 -2.43 -16.17 -1.95
N THR A 147 -3.54 -16.77 -2.35
CA THR A 147 -4.00 -16.80 -3.75
C THR A 147 -4.68 -15.50 -4.21
N GLY A 148 -4.79 -14.51 -3.34
CA GLY A 148 -5.37 -13.21 -3.67
C GLY A 148 -6.90 -13.20 -3.81
N GLN A 149 -7.59 -14.28 -3.43
CA GLN A 149 -9.05 -14.35 -3.46
C GLN A 149 -9.70 -13.39 -2.47
N VAL A 150 -9.04 -13.14 -1.33
CA VAL A 150 -9.46 -12.18 -0.32
C VAL A 150 -8.30 -11.30 0.11
N VAL A 151 -8.61 -10.10 0.62
CA VAL A 151 -7.56 -9.18 1.13
C VAL A 151 -7.12 -9.60 2.52
N LYS A 152 -8.09 -9.84 3.42
CA LYS A 152 -7.84 -10.26 4.80
C LYS A 152 -8.83 -11.34 5.23
N SER A 153 -8.32 -12.35 5.89
CA SER A 153 -9.09 -13.37 6.61
C SER A 153 -9.03 -13.09 8.11
N ILE A 154 -10.15 -13.29 8.79
CA ILE A 154 -10.23 -13.22 10.25
C ILE A 154 -10.39 -14.64 10.76
N LEU A 155 -9.59 -15.01 11.76
CA LEU A 155 -9.72 -16.27 12.49
C LEU A 155 -10.42 -16.00 13.82
N LYS A 156 -11.49 -16.72 14.08
CA LYS A 156 -12.24 -16.65 15.34
C LYS A 156 -11.83 -17.83 16.22
N PRO A 157 -11.37 -17.59 17.44
CA PRO A 157 -11.19 -18.65 18.42
C PRO A 157 -12.50 -19.41 18.69
N VAL A 158 -12.41 -20.71 18.95
CA VAL A 158 -13.54 -21.56 19.38
C VAL A 158 -13.76 -21.39 20.87
#